data_0fdaa35fc6cf746c6f2b0f4b0a66d286
#
_entry.id   0fdaa35fc6cf746c6f2b0f4b0a66d286
#
_cell.length_a   1.000
_cell.length_b   1.000
_cell.length_c   1.000
_cell.angle_alpha   90.00
_cell.angle_beta   90.00
_cell.angle_gamma   90.00
#
_symmetry.space_group_name_H-M   'P 1'
#
loop_
_entity.id
_entity.type
_entity.pdbx_description
1 polymer ?
#
loop_
_entity_poly.entity_id
_entity_poly.type
_entity_poly.pdbx_seq_one_letter_code
_entity_poly.pdbx_strand_id
1 'polypeptide(L)'
;MRITNPFIDNAPTDLEDRALVARARSGSREALEELVRRHQGWIYNIAVRMLYHPHDAEDATQEILIKAVIRLSSFEGRSSFRTWLYRIVVNHVLNMKRGRVEHASTDFASYGAALDDTPALELADPKGTSADTDLLVTEAMISCTSGMLLCLDREQRLTFILGAIFGVSDTVAAEVLEITPDNFRQRLARARQDLRNFMNDKCGLVNQANPCRCAKKTRGFIQAGHVDPENLLFVRERICEVREAAPQVYETINTLDGTCAEIFRGHPFYKAPDLGQMLRRLVESPDLNLSS
;
A
#
# COMPACT_ATOMS: atom_id res chain seq x y z
N MET A 1 7.00 -13.74 14.71
CA MET A 1 7.49 -13.98 13.32
C MET A 1 7.70 -12.62 12.67
N ARG A 2 8.89 -12.29 12.15
CA ARG A 2 9.07 -11.03 11.41
C ARG A 2 8.23 -11.12 10.14
N ILE A 3 7.27 -10.21 9.97
CA ILE A 3 6.57 -10.07 8.69
C ILE A 3 7.61 -9.54 7.71
N THR A 4 8.08 -10.41 6.83
CA THR A 4 9.08 -10.08 5.82
C THR A 4 8.43 -9.24 4.75
N ASN A 5 9.04 -8.09 4.42
CA ASN A 5 8.61 -7.32 3.26
C ASN A 5 9.20 -7.99 2.01
N PRO A 6 8.39 -8.67 1.18
CA PRO A 6 8.90 -9.45 0.04
C PRO A 6 9.61 -8.59 -1.01
N PHE A 7 9.43 -7.27 -0.95
CA PHE A 7 10.04 -6.33 -1.89
C PHE A 7 11.40 -5.78 -1.41
N ILE A 8 11.78 -6.06 -0.15
CA ILE A 8 13.11 -5.74 0.39
C ILE A 8 13.97 -6.99 0.41
N ASP A 9 13.44 -8.08 0.97
CA ASP A 9 14.20 -9.30 1.23
C ASP A 9 14.54 -10.07 -0.06
N ASN A 10 13.70 -9.94 -1.11
CA ASN A 10 13.89 -10.53 -2.43
C ASN A 10 14.08 -9.47 -3.53
N ALA A 11 14.59 -8.28 -3.19
CA ALA A 11 14.81 -7.25 -4.18
C ALA A 11 15.85 -7.71 -5.21
N PRO A 12 15.57 -7.58 -6.53
CA PRO A 12 16.55 -7.83 -7.56
C PRO A 12 17.80 -6.98 -7.33
N THR A 13 18.96 -7.49 -7.68
CA THR A 13 20.18 -6.70 -7.60
C THR A 13 20.15 -5.59 -8.65
N ASP A 14 20.74 -4.44 -8.34
CA ASP A 14 20.85 -3.32 -9.29
C ASP A 14 21.59 -3.73 -10.59
N LEU A 15 22.53 -4.70 -10.49
CA LEU A 15 23.24 -5.25 -11.64
C LEU A 15 22.30 -5.99 -12.59
N GLU A 16 21.39 -6.81 -12.05
CA GLU A 16 20.41 -7.53 -12.86
C GLU A 16 19.44 -6.57 -13.55
N ASP A 17 18.95 -5.57 -12.81
CA ASP A 17 18.06 -4.56 -13.36
C ASP A 17 18.76 -3.75 -14.48
N ARG A 18 20.03 -3.33 -14.29
CA ARG A 18 20.82 -2.65 -15.31
C ARG A 18 21.02 -3.51 -16.56
N ALA A 19 21.27 -4.80 -16.41
CA ALA A 19 21.39 -5.73 -17.53
C ALA A 19 20.07 -5.85 -18.31
N LEU A 20 18.94 -5.92 -17.60
CA LEU A 20 17.62 -5.95 -18.23
C LEU A 20 17.30 -4.63 -18.94
N VAL A 21 17.64 -3.48 -18.32
CA VAL A 21 17.46 -2.15 -18.94
C VAL A 21 18.26 -2.07 -20.25
N ALA A 22 19.54 -2.49 -20.26
CA ALA A 22 20.36 -2.47 -21.46
C ALA A 22 19.74 -3.31 -22.59
N ARG A 23 19.25 -4.51 -22.27
CA ARG A 23 18.58 -5.38 -23.24
C ARG A 23 17.24 -4.81 -23.72
N ALA A 24 16.44 -4.24 -22.82
CA ALA A 24 15.16 -3.61 -23.16
C ALA A 24 15.37 -2.40 -24.10
N ARG A 25 16.38 -1.58 -23.85
CA ARG A 25 16.77 -0.46 -24.71
C ARG A 25 17.27 -0.91 -26.08
N SER A 26 17.81 -2.12 -26.18
CA SER A 26 18.19 -2.75 -27.47
C SER A 26 17.02 -3.45 -28.15
N GLY A 27 15.78 -3.28 -27.65
CA GLY A 27 14.58 -3.82 -28.27
C GLY A 27 14.12 -5.20 -27.76
N SER A 28 14.75 -5.76 -26.69
CA SER A 28 14.28 -7.03 -26.11
C SER A 28 12.99 -6.83 -25.33
N ARG A 29 11.89 -7.35 -25.87
CA ARG A 29 10.56 -7.34 -25.24
C ARG A 29 10.55 -8.18 -23.96
N GLU A 30 11.22 -9.32 -23.95
CA GLU A 30 11.31 -10.22 -22.80
C GLU A 30 12.01 -9.52 -21.61
N ALA A 31 13.05 -8.71 -21.89
CA ALA A 31 13.74 -7.96 -20.86
C ALA A 31 12.83 -6.86 -20.28
N LEU A 32 12.02 -6.23 -21.10
CA LEU A 32 11.05 -5.23 -20.66
C LEU A 32 9.93 -5.86 -19.82
N GLU A 33 9.37 -6.98 -20.26
CA GLU A 33 8.35 -7.73 -19.50
C GLU A 33 8.89 -8.17 -18.14
N GLU A 34 10.15 -8.63 -18.09
CA GLU A 34 10.79 -9.03 -16.84
C GLU A 34 11.00 -7.85 -15.90
N LEU A 35 11.44 -6.67 -16.40
CA LEU A 35 11.54 -5.46 -15.59
C LEU A 35 10.19 -5.09 -14.95
N VAL A 36 9.13 -5.11 -15.74
CA VAL A 36 7.80 -4.80 -15.22
C VAL A 36 7.36 -5.82 -14.19
N ARG A 37 7.50 -7.11 -14.48
CA ARG A 37 7.14 -8.19 -13.56
C ARG A 37 7.87 -8.07 -12.21
N ARG A 38 9.14 -7.66 -12.21
CA ARG A 38 9.95 -7.45 -11.01
C ARG A 38 9.48 -6.27 -10.16
N HIS A 39 9.01 -5.21 -10.80
CA HIS A 39 8.75 -3.95 -10.12
C HIS A 39 7.26 -3.65 -9.89
N GLN A 40 6.33 -4.23 -10.65
CA GLN A 40 4.90 -3.95 -10.52
C GLN A 40 4.35 -4.18 -9.11
N GLY A 41 4.84 -5.20 -8.41
CA GLY A 41 4.33 -5.58 -7.10
C GLY A 41 4.51 -4.50 -6.04
N TRP A 42 5.70 -3.95 -5.88
CA TRP A 42 5.95 -2.91 -4.89
C TRP A 42 5.34 -1.56 -5.31
N ILE A 43 5.26 -1.26 -6.62
CA ILE A 43 4.58 -0.06 -7.12
C ILE A 43 3.11 -0.11 -6.75
N TYR A 44 2.43 -1.22 -7.04
CA TYR A 44 1.02 -1.43 -6.67
C TYR A 44 0.80 -1.30 -5.16
N ASN A 45 1.69 -1.88 -4.35
CA ASN A 45 1.57 -1.83 -2.90
C ASN A 45 1.83 -0.44 -2.30
N ILE A 46 2.60 0.44 -2.95
CA ILE A 46 2.66 1.85 -2.61
C ILE A 46 1.35 2.54 -3.02
N ALA A 47 0.89 2.31 -4.26
CA ALA A 47 -0.30 2.94 -4.79
C ALA A 47 -1.55 2.64 -3.95
N VAL A 48 -1.80 1.38 -3.57
CA VAL A 48 -2.97 1.01 -2.77
C VAL A 48 -2.96 1.66 -1.38
N ARG A 49 -1.78 1.82 -0.77
CA ARG A 49 -1.66 2.51 0.52
C ARG A 49 -1.79 4.03 0.42
N MET A 50 -1.45 4.59 -0.73
CA MET A 50 -1.65 6.02 -1.02
C MET A 50 -3.11 6.36 -1.33
N LEU A 51 -3.80 5.51 -2.10
CA LEU A 51 -5.08 5.80 -2.72
C LEU A 51 -6.27 5.12 -2.02
N TYR A 52 -5.99 4.14 -1.15
CA TYR A 52 -6.98 3.31 -0.44
C TYR A 52 -7.70 2.31 -1.37
N HIS A 53 -8.21 2.75 -2.52
CA HIS A 53 -9.03 1.91 -3.39
C HIS A 53 -8.17 1.06 -4.33
N PRO A 54 -8.30 -0.29 -4.33
CA PRO A 54 -7.49 -1.18 -5.18
C PRO A 54 -7.57 -0.85 -6.67
N HIS A 55 -8.74 -0.52 -7.20
CA HIS A 55 -8.92 -0.17 -8.61
C HIS A 55 -8.13 1.11 -8.98
N ASP A 56 -8.23 2.17 -8.15
CA ASP A 56 -7.44 3.38 -8.38
C ASP A 56 -5.94 3.10 -8.32
N ALA A 57 -5.53 2.14 -7.47
CA ALA A 57 -4.14 1.70 -7.36
C ALA A 57 -3.68 0.89 -8.58
N GLU A 58 -4.56 0.09 -9.19
CA GLU A 58 -4.30 -0.60 -10.46
C GLU A 58 -4.06 0.40 -11.58
N ASP A 59 -4.97 1.37 -11.75
CA ASP A 59 -4.85 2.42 -12.77
C ASP A 59 -3.56 3.23 -12.58
N ALA A 60 -3.26 3.64 -11.33
CA ALA A 60 -2.05 4.36 -11.01
C ALA A 60 -0.79 3.53 -11.33
N THR A 61 -0.79 2.24 -10.99
CA THR A 61 0.33 1.34 -11.26
C THR A 61 0.56 1.20 -12.76
N GLN A 62 -0.52 1.06 -13.52
CA GLN A 62 -0.49 0.99 -14.96
C GLN A 62 0.13 2.25 -15.58
N GLU A 63 -0.36 3.43 -15.19
CA GLU A 63 0.17 4.70 -15.69
C GLU A 63 1.64 4.92 -15.29
N ILE A 64 2.05 4.52 -14.08
CA ILE A 64 3.43 4.60 -13.62
C ILE A 64 4.34 3.74 -14.51
N LEU A 65 3.94 2.50 -14.78
CA LEU A 65 4.71 1.58 -15.60
C LEU A 65 4.80 2.04 -17.06
N ILE A 66 3.72 2.58 -17.62
CA ILE A 66 3.73 3.23 -18.94
C ILE A 66 4.76 4.37 -18.97
N LYS A 67 4.73 5.26 -17.97
CA LYS A 67 5.70 6.37 -17.86
C LYS A 67 7.13 5.86 -17.72
N ALA A 68 7.35 4.79 -16.97
CA ALA A 68 8.67 4.17 -16.82
C ALA A 68 9.19 3.60 -18.15
N VAL A 69 8.34 2.91 -18.91
CA VAL A 69 8.69 2.35 -20.24
C VAL A 69 9.03 3.47 -21.21
N ILE A 70 8.19 4.50 -21.34
CA ILE A 70 8.42 5.64 -22.23
C ILE A 70 9.73 6.36 -21.89
N ARG A 71 10.05 6.48 -20.59
CA ARG A 71 11.25 7.17 -20.10
C ARG A 71 12.47 6.26 -19.93
N LEU A 72 12.39 5.00 -20.33
CA LEU A 72 13.47 4.04 -20.11
C LEU A 72 14.78 4.47 -20.80
N SER A 73 14.68 5.12 -21.96
CA SER A 73 15.83 5.70 -22.67
C SER A 73 16.56 6.76 -21.87
N SER A 74 15.86 7.49 -21.00
CA SER A 74 16.42 8.55 -20.15
C SER A 74 17.11 8.03 -18.87
N PHE A 75 17.09 6.74 -18.59
CA PHE A 75 17.81 6.17 -17.46
C PHE A 75 19.31 6.14 -17.73
N GLU A 76 20.05 7.06 -17.14
CA GLU A 76 21.50 7.23 -17.36
C GLU A 76 22.38 6.40 -16.40
N GLY A 77 21.78 5.64 -15.48
CA GLY A 77 22.52 4.83 -14.51
C GLY A 77 23.22 5.62 -13.38
N ARG A 78 22.88 6.90 -13.18
CA ARG A 78 23.42 7.75 -12.09
C ARG A 78 22.96 7.29 -10.70
N SER A 79 21.84 6.57 -10.62
CA SER A 79 21.32 5.92 -9.42
C SER A 79 21.01 4.46 -9.73
N SER A 80 20.56 3.67 -8.73
CA SER A 80 19.97 2.37 -9.02
C SER A 80 18.72 2.52 -9.89
N PHE A 81 18.41 1.49 -10.70
CA PHE A 81 17.17 1.49 -11.49
C PHE A 81 15.94 1.65 -10.61
N ARG A 82 15.94 0.98 -9.46
CA ARG A 82 14.86 1.07 -8.47
C ARG A 82 14.70 2.49 -7.90
N THR A 83 15.79 3.19 -7.60
CA THR A 83 15.74 4.60 -7.15
C THR A 83 15.17 5.52 -8.22
N TRP A 84 15.58 5.34 -9.47
CA TRP A 84 15.02 6.07 -10.60
C TRP A 84 13.51 5.81 -10.76
N LEU A 85 13.09 4.56 -10.63
CA LEU A 85 11.68 4.19 -10.71
C LEU A 85 10.87 4.73 -9.53
N TYR A 86 11.45 4.77 -8.32
CA TYR A 86 10.81 5.42 -7.16
C TYR A 86 10.47 6.89 -7.45
N ARG A 87 11.34 7.65 -8.12
CA ARG A 87 11.04 9.05 -8.50
C ARG A 87 9.81 9.15 -9.40
N ILE A 88 9.66 8.22 -10.35
CA ILE A 88 8.47 8.19 -11.21
C ILE A 88 7.22 7.89 -10.38
N VAL A 89 7.29 6.92 -9.46
CA VAL A 89 6.18 6.56 -8.55
C VAL A 89 5.79 7.75 -7.69
N VAL A 90 6.75 8.35 -6.99
CA VAL A 90 6.54 9.49 -6.09
C VAL A 90 5.88 10.65 -6.81
N ASN A 91 6.47 11.07 -7.94
CA ASN A 91 5.91 12.16 -8.74
C ASN A 91 4.50 11.85 -9.24
N HIS A 92 4.22 10.60 -9.58
CA HIS A 92 2.89 10.23 -10.03
C HIS A 92 1.87 10.31 -8.88
N VAL A 93 2.10 9.59 -7.78
CA VAL A 93 1.11 9.48 -6.68
C VAL A 93 0.88 10.81 -5.96
N LEU A 94 1.86 11.71 -5.91
CA LEU A 94 1.69 13.05 -5.34
C LEU A 94 0.85 13.97 -6.23
N ASN A 95 0.97 13.84 -7.56
CA ASN A 95 0.31 14.72 -8.52
C ASN A 95 -1.04 14.19 -9.04
N MET A 96 -1.45 12.98 -8.67
CA MET A 96 -2.77 12.45 -9.02
C MET A 96 -3.89 13.31 -8.43
N LYS A 97 -5.01 13.37 -9.12
CA LYS A 97 -6.25 13.92 -8.54
C LYS A 97 -6.64 13.10 -7.31
N ARG A 98 -7.17 13.77 -6.30
CA ARG A 98 -7.69 13.08 -5.11
C ARG A 98 -8.89 12.22 -5.49
N GLY A 99 -8.89 10.97 -5.05
CA GLY A 99 -10.03 10.07 -5.21
C GLY A 99 -11.20 10.43 -4.28
N ARG A 100 -12.37 9.84 -4.53
CA ARG A 100 -13.58 10.11 -3.74
C ARG A 100 -13.37 9.86 -2.24
N VAL A 101 -12.74 8.75 -1.88
CA VAL A 101 -12.47 8.38 -0.48
C VAL A 101 -11.51 9.35 0.19
N GLU A 102 -10.47 9.79 -0.53
CA GLU A 102 -9.51 10.77 -0.04
C GLU A 102 -10.14 12.17 0.18
N HIS A 103 -11.15 12.53 -0.62
CA HIS A 103 -11.93 13.75 -0.40
C HIS A 103 -12.85 13.67 0.84
N ALA A 104 -13.36 12.49 1.15
CA ALA A 104 -14.22 12.26 2.30
C ALA A 104 -13.44 12.16 3.63
N SER A 105 -12.17 11.71 3.56
CA SER A 105 -11.28 11.55 4.73
C SER A 105 -10.42 12.80 4.88
N THR A 106 -10.90 13.79 5.65
CA THR A 106 -10.25 15.10 5.68
C THR A 106 -9.21 15.24 6.79
N ASP A 107 -9.43 14.66 7.97
CA ASP A 107 -8.54 14.77 9.13
C ASP A 107 -8.85 13.70 10.21
N PHE A 108 -7.95 13.59 11.17
CA PHE A 108 -8.10 12.66 12.30
C PHE A 108 -9.31 12.94 13.20
N ALA A 109 -9.73 14.20 13.33
CA ALA A 109 -10.86 14.54 14.19
C ALA A 109 -12.18 14.07 13.57
N SER A 110 -12.40 14.37 12.29
CA SER A 110 -13.56 13.91 11.51
C SER A 110 -13.60 12.38 11.43
N TYR A 111 -12.44 11.74 11.17
CA TYR A 111 -12.33 10.29 11.12
C TYR A 111 -12.65 9.64 12.48
N GLY A 112 -12.14 10.24 13.58
CA GLY A 112 -12.42 9.80 14.95
C GLY A 112 -13.89 9.91 15.31
N ALA A 113 -14.56 11.00 14.93
CA ALA A 113 -16.00 11.17 15.14
C ALA A 113 -16.80 10.10 14.39
N ALA A 114 -16.50 9.87 13.10
CA ALA A 114 -17.17 8.81 12.32
C ALA A 114 -16.94 7.41 12.92
N LEU A 115 -15.75 7.16 13.46
CA LEU A 115 -15.44 5.91 14.14
C LEU A 115 -16.22 5.75 15.45
N ASP A 116 -16.39 6.83 16.23
CA ASP A 116 -17.17 6.83 17.46
C ASP A 116 -18.66 6.62 17.15
N ASP A 117 -19.20 7.28 16.14
CA ASP A 117 -20.59 7.15 15.67
C ASP A 117 -20.93 5.77 15.11
N THR A 118 -19.92 5.02 14.62
CA THR A 118 -20.12 3.65 14.14
C THR A 118 -20.55 2.75 15.31
N PRO A 119 -21.72 2.10 15.25
CA PRO A 119 -22.21 1.27 16.35
C PRO A 119 -21.34 0.04 16.59
N ALA A 120 -21.11 -0.29 17.87
CA ALA A 120 -20.47 -1.53 18.28
C ALA A 120 -21.54 -2.63 18.42
N LEU A 121 -21.63 -3.52 17.44
CA LEU A 121 -22.66 -4.57 17.35
C LEU A 121 -22.02 -5.95 17.33
N GLU A 122 -22.65 -6.92 17.94
CA GLU A 122 -22.26 -8.32 17.79
C GLU A 122 -22.42 -8.73 16.31
N LEU A 123 -21.37 -9.30 15.73
CA LEU A 123 -21.45 -9.90 14.40
C LEU A 123 -22.12 -11.27 14.58
N ALA A 124 -23.40 -11.36 14.22
CA ALA A 124 -24.06 -12.65 14.18
C ALA A 124 -23.39 -13.51 13.10
N ASP A 125 -23.00 -14.72 13.45
CA ASP A 125 -22.54 -15.71 12.48
C ASP A 125 -23.79 -16.34 11.79
N PRO A 126 -24.15 -15.89 10.57
CA PRO A 126 -25.40 -16.33 9.93
C PRO A 126 -25.32 -17.77 9.44
N LYS A 127 -24.13 -18.37 9.36
CA LYS A 127 -23.89 -19.71 8.78
C LYS A 127 -23.07 -20.65 9.65
N GLY A 128 -22.67 -20.24 10.87
CA GLY A 128 -21.86 -21.08 11.78
C GLY A 128 -20.45 -21.36 11.27
N THR A 129 -19.94 -20.56 10.33
CA THR A 129 -18.59 -20.70 9.79
C THR A 129 -17.70 -19.57 10.32
N SER A 130 -16.93 -19.85 11.38
CA SER A 130 -16.02 -18.88 12.00
C SER A 130 -15.04 -18.21 11.00
N ALA A 131 -14.67 -18.93 9.94
CA ALA A 131 -13.76 -18.46 8.90
C ALA A 131 -14.27 -17.22 8.12
N ASP A 132 -15.56 -17.17 7.81
CA ASP A 132 -16.15 -16.04 7.09
C ASP A 132 -16.23 -14.79 8.00
N THR A 133 -16.48 -15.00 9.29
CA THR A 133 -16.49 -13.93 10.29
C THR A 133 -15.10 -13.32 10.49
N ASP A 134 -14.06 -14.15 10.61
CA ASP A 134 -12.67 -13.71 10.75
C ASP A 134 -12.19 -12.94 9.51
N LEU A 135 -12.65 -13.34 8.33
CA LEU A 135 -12.35 -12.64 7.08
C LEU A 135 -12.97 -11.25 7.06
N LEU A 136 -14.23 -11.10 7.46
CA LEU A 136 -14.92 -9.81 7.56
C LEU A 136 -14.28 -8.89 8.61
N VAL A 137 -13.86 -9.45 9.75
CA VAL A 137 -13.14 -8.70 10.78
C VAL A 137 -11.78 -8.21 10.28
N THR A 138 -11.08 -9.07 9.53
CA THR A 138 -9.79 -8.71 8.91
C THR A 138 -9.97 -7.62 7.87
N GLU A 139 -10.97 -7.72 7.00
CA GLU A 139 -11.33 -6.70 6.03
C GLU A 139 -11.63 -5.37 6.72
N ALA A 140 -12.47 -5.37 7.73
CA ALA A 140 -12.83 -4.18 8.52
C ALA A 140 -11.61 -3.55 9.21
N MET A 141 -10.68 -4.35 9.72
CA MET A 141 -9.45 -3.88 10.33
C MET A 141 -8.54 -3.20 9.31
N ILE A 142 -8.31 -3.84 8.16
CA ILE A 142 -7.45 -3.29 7.09
C ILE A 142 -8.08 -2.02 6.52
N SER A 143 -9.38 -2.03 6.25
CA SER A 143 -10.14 -0.87 5.78
C SER A 143 -10.01 0.30 6.76
N CYS A 144 -10.28 0.08 8.05
CA CYS A 144 -10.17 1.10 9.09
C CYS A 144 -8.74 1.68 9.18
N THR A 145 -7.72 0.84 9.27
CA THR A 145 -6.34 1.32 9.41
C THR A 145 -5.82 1.96 8.12
N SER A 146 -6.22 1.48 6.95
CA SER A 146 -5.94 2.15 5.67
C SER A 146 -6.60 3.53 5.59
N GLY A 147 -7.82 3.68 6.10
CA GLY A 147 -8.51 4.96 6.23
C GLY A 147 -7.75 5.96 7.13
N MET A 148 -7.11 5.50 8.20
CA MET A 148 -6.28 6.35 9.06
C MET A 148 -5.08 6.95 8.30
N LEU A 149 -4.50 6.24 7.32
CA LEU A 149 -3.43 6.80 6.48
C LEU A 149 -3.93 7.98 5.65
N LEU A 150 -5.21 8.00 5.26
CA LEU A 150 -5.78 9.11 4.50
C LEU A 150 -5.92 10.39 5.33
N CYS A 151 -5.90 10.31 6.66
CA CYS A 151 -5.89 11.48 7.55
C CYS A 151 -4.55 12.23 7.54
N LEU A 152 -3.46 11.59 7.10
CA LEU A 152 -2.19 12.26 6.83
C LEU A 152 -2.28 13.02 5.51
N ASP A 153 -1.60 14.17 5.41
CA ASP A 153 -1.39 14.78 4.10
C ASP A 153 -0.60 13.83 3.17
N ARG A 154 -0.66 14.06 1.86
CA ARG A 154 -0.05 13.14 0.89
C ARG A 154 1.45 12.97 1.06
N GLU A 155 2.15 14.02 1.41
CA GLU A 155 3.61 13.97 1.60
C GLU A 155 3.98 13.24 2.89
N GLN A 156 3.25 13.48 3.98
CA GLN A 156 3.40 12.74 5.23
C GLN A 156 3.05 11.26 5.04
N ARG A 157 1.93 10.96 4.36
CA ARG A 157 1.49 9.60 4.05
C ARG A 157 2.54 8.84 3.25
N LEU A 158 3.04 9.43 2.16
CA LEU A 158 4.06 8.80 1.34
C LEU A 158 5.37 8.60 2.11
N THR A 159 5.78 9.58 2.91
CA THR A 159 6.95 9.47 3.80
C THR A 159 6.79 8.30 4.77
N PHE A 160 5.60 8.14 5.38
CA PHE A 160 5.29 7.04 6.27
C PHE A 160 5.31 5.69 5.54
N ILE A 161 4.71 5.61 4.36
CA ILE A 161 4.70 4.39 3.55
C ILE A 161 6.14 3.98 3.20
N LEU A 162 6.95 4.89 2.66
CA LEU A 162 8.32 4.59 2.27
C LEU A 162 9.19 4.20 3.48
N GLY A 163 9.18 5.01 4.54
CA GLY A 163 10.07 4.84 5.67
C GLY A 163 9.61 3.83 6.71
N ALA A 164 8.31 3.82 7.06
CA ALA A 164 7.79 2.95 8.12
C ALA A 164 7.34 1.59 7.61
N ILE A 165 6.72 1.51 6.44
CA ILE A 165 6.16 0.26 5.90
C ILE A 165 7.18 -0.44 4.99
N PHE A 166 7.74 0.28 4.01
CA PHE A 166 8.69 -0.29 3.04
C PHE A 166 10.13 -0.32 3.53
N GLY A 167 10.48 0.40 4.61
CA GLY A 167 11.83 0.41 5.15
C GLY A 167 12.88 1.02 4.20
N VAL A 168 12.47 1.91 3.31
CA VAL A 168 13.40 2.64 2.44
C VAL A 168 14.31 3.51 3.31
N SER A 169 15.63 3.47 3.06
CA SER A 169 16.57 4.27 3.83
C SER A 169 16.29 5.77 3.70
N ASP A 170 16.59 6.53 4.74
CA ASP A 170 16.38 7.97 4.77
C ASP A 170 17.12 8.70 3.63
N THR A 171 18.29 8.22 3.25
CA THR A 171 19.08 8.76 2.15
C THR A 171 18.37 8.59 0.80
N VAL A 172 17.91 7.36 0.50
CA VAL A 172 17.21 7.05 -0.74
C VAL A 172 15.84 7.74 -0.77
N ALA A 173 15.09 7.70 0.32
CA ALA A 173 13.78 8.32 0.39
C ALA A 173 13.87 9.86 0.26
N ALA A 174 14.87 10.49 0.88
CA ALA A 174 15.11 11.91 0.77
C ALA A 174 15.47 12.32 -0.68
N GLU A 175 16.35 11.55 -1.33
CA GLU A 175 16.69 11.74 -2.73
C GLU A 175 15.47 11.69 -3.65
N VAL A 176 14.58 10.71 -3.42
CA VAL A 176 13.37 10.48 -4.25
C VAL A 176 12.30 11.53 -4.01
N LEU A 177 12.21 12.05 -2.79
CA LEU A 177 11.27 13.11 -2.39
C LEU A 177 11.84 14.53 -2.61
N GLU A 178 13.09 14.64 -3.10
CA GLU A 178 13.78 15.91 -3.33
C GLU A 178 13.86 16.79 -2.07
N ILE A 179 14.11 16.17 -0.92
CA ILE A 179 14.27 16.81 0.38
C ILE A 179 15.59 16.38 1.05
N THR A 180 15.97 17.03 2.16
CA THR A 180 17.12 16.56 2.94
C THR A 180 16.78 15.32 3.77
N PRO A 181 17.77 14.45 4.10
CA PRO A 181 17.54 13.31 5.00
C PRO A 181 16.99 13.72 6.38
N ASP A 182 17.42 14.87 6.91
CA ASP A 182 16.89 15.41 8.16
C ASP A 182 15.40 15.77 8.04
N ASN A 183 15.00 16.42 6.95
CA ASN A 183 13.60 16.74 6.69
C ASN A 183 12.76 15.47 6.55
N PHE A 184 13.28 14.45 5.85
CA PHE A 184 12.64 13.14 5.76
C PHE A 184 12.41 12.52 7.15
N ARG A 185 13.47 12.47 7.99
CA ARG A 185 13.37 11.92 9.36
C ARG A 185 12.35 12.67 10.22
N GLN A 186 12.35 14.02 10.15
CA GLN A 186 11.39 14.85 10.87
C GLN A 186 9.95 14.62 10.40
N ARG A 187 9.72 14.56 9.08
CA ARG A 187 8.40 14.28 8.50
C ARG A 187 7.90 12.90 8.88
N LEU A 188 8.77 11.89 8.83
CA LEU A 188 8.47 10.53 9.24
C LEU A 188 8.12 10.45 10.74
N ALA A 189 8.88 11.16 11.58
CA ALA A 189 8.62 11.22 13.02
C ALA A 189 7.26 11.85 13.32
N ARG A 190 6.89 12.95 12.64
CA ARG A 190 5.57 13.59 12.78
C ARG A 190 4.45 12.64 12.33
N ALA A 191 4.55 12.04 11.15
CA ALA A 191 3.54 11.10 10.66
C ALA A 191 3.33 9.91 11.63
N ARG A 192 4.41 9.36 12.19
CA ARG A 192 4.34 8.32 13.22
C ARG A 192 3.66 8.82 14.51
N GLN A 193 3.96 10.05 14.91
CA GLN A 193 3.39 10.63 16.13
C GLN A 193 1.89 10.89 15.97
N ASP A 194 1.46 11.44 14.83
CA ASP A 194 0.07 11.73 14.54
C ASP A 194 -0.78 10.45 14.53
N LEU A 195 -0.32 9.41 13.83
CA LEU A 195 -0.97 8.11 13.80
C LEU A 195 -0.99 7.45 15.19
N ARG A 196 0.12 7.50 15.93
CA ARG A 196 0.21 6.94 17.28
C ARG A 196 -0.75 7.64 18.23
N ASN A 197 -0.80 8.98 18.23
CA ASN A 197 -1.70 9.74 19.07
C ASN A 197 -3.14 9.35 18.81
N PHE A 198 -3.54 9.33 17.54
CA PHE A 198 -4.89 8.95 17.15
C PHE A 198 -5.22 7.50 17.53
N MET A 199 -4.35 6.55 17.22
CA MET A 199 -4.59 5.15 17.53
C MET A 199 -4.58 4.89 19.05
N ASN A 200 -3.73 5.58 19.81
CA ASN A 200 -3.73 5.48 21.26
C ASN A 200 -5.02 6.04 21.89
N ASP A 201 -5.60 7.08 21.28
CA ASP A 201 -6.86 7.67 21.72
C ASP A 201 -8.10 6.83 21.36
N LYS A 202 -8.12 6.22 20.18
CA LYS A 202 -9.31 5.59 19.61
C LYS A 202 -9.24 4.07 19.47
N CYS A 203 -8.09 3.50 19.17
CA CYS A 203 -7.97 2.11 18.72
C CYS A 203 -7.66 1.13 19.86
N GLY A 204 -8.50 0.13 20.03
CA GLY A 204 -8.29 -0.93 21.02
C GLY A 204 -7.19 -1.93 20.67
N LEU A 205 -6.64 -1.90 19.44
CA LEU A 205 -5.45 -2.70 19.07
C LEU A 205 -4.17 -2.09 19.66
N VAL A 206 -4.14 -0.77 19.84
CA VAL A 206 -2.97 -0.05 20.39
C VAL A 206 -3.15 0.18 21.88
N ASN A 207 -4.33 0.62 22.32
CA ASN A 207 -4.65 0.88 23.70
C ASN A 207 -5.88 0.07 24.11
N GLN A 208 -5.66 -0.98 24.89
CA GLN A 208 -6.71 -1.90 25.32
C GLN A 208 -7.79 -1.24 26.22
N ALA A 209 -7.52 -0.07 26.80
CA ALA A 209 -8.53 0.69 27.54
C ALA A 209 -9.60 1.29 26.62
N ASN A 210 -9.32 1.50 25.33
CA ASN A 210 -10.30 2.00 24.39
C ASN A 210 -11.39 0.96 24.12
N PRO A 211 -12.66 1.39 23.95
CA PRO A 211 -13.79 0.47 23.71
C PRO A 211 -13.82 -0.11 22.30
N CYS A 212 -13.09 0.48 21.35
CA CYS A 212 -13.08 0.05 19.97
C CYS A 212 -12.48 -1.38 19.83
N ARG A 213 -13.25 -2.28 19.24
CA ARG A 213 -12.84 -3.63 18.90
C ARG A 213 -13.28 -3.93 17.47
N CYS A 214 -12.34 -4.37 16.61
CA CYS A 214 -12.63 -4.61 15.19
C CYS A 214 -13.84 -5.56 15.01
N ALA A 215 -13.89 -6.67 15.73
CA ALA A 215 -15.00 -7.61 15.66
C ALA A 215 -16.36 -6.95 15.97
N LYS A 216 -16.43 -6.04 16.96
CA LYS A 216 -17.66 -5.33 17.31
C LYS A 216 -18.02 -4.22 16.34
N LYS A 217 -17.04 -3.60 15.70
CA LYS A 217 -17.26 -2.51 14.73
C LYS A 217 -17.57 -3.02 13.32
N THR A 218 -17.19 -4.28 13.00
CA THR A 218 -17.37 -4.86 11.65
C THR A 218 -18.81 -4.76 11.16
N ARG A 219 -19.80 -5.13 11.97
CA ARG A 219 -21.22 -5.02 11.59
C ARG A 219 -21.65 -3.58 11.34
N GLY A 220 -21.18 -2.63 12.16
CA GLY A 220 -21.42 -1.21 11.94
C GLY A 220 -20.79 -0.72 10.63
N PHE A 221 -19.59 -1.15 10.30
CA PHE A 221 -18.93 -0.82 9.02
C PHE A 221 -19.67 -1.40 7.81
N ILE A 222 -20.23 -2.62 7.93
CA ILE A 222 -21.09 -3.21 6.90
C ILE A 222 -22.35 -2.36 6.71
N GLN A 223 -23.02 -1.97 7.79
CA GLN A 223 -24.23 -1.14 7.73
C GLN A 223 -23.95 0.25 7.16
N ALA A 224 -22.78 0.82 7.43
CA ALA A 224 -22.35 2.10 6.89
C ALA A 224 -21.82 2.02 5.44
N GLY A 225 -21.72 0.83 4.86
CA GLY A 225 -21.18 0.61 3.51
C GLY A 225 -19.66 0.74 3.39
N HIS A 226 -18.94 0.69 4.50
CA HIS A 226 -17.47 0.72 4.51
C HIS A 226 -16.85 -0.66 4.27
N VAL A 227 -17.60 -1.72 4.55
CA VAL A 227 -17.26 -3.11 4.25
C VAL A 227 -18.43 -3.73 3.50
N ASP A 228 -18.17 -4.25 2.31
CA ASP A 228 -19.13 -4.99 1.52
C ASP A 228 -18.80 -6.50 1.62
N PRO A 229 -19.61 -7.30 2.31
CA PRO A 229 -19.36 -8.73 2.47
C PRO A 229 -19.31 -9.53 1.16
N GLU A 230 -20.03 -9.05 0.14
CA GLU A 230 -20.07 -9.69 -1.18
C GLU A 230 -18.90 -9.24 -2.07
N ASN A 231 -18.26 -8.10 -1.72
CA ASN A 231 -17.20 -7.49 -2.53
C ASN A 231 -16.08 -6.92 -1.67
N LEU A 232 -15.32 -7.81 -0.99
CA LEU A 232 -14.19 -7.43 -0.15
C LEU A 232 -13.10 -6.74 -0.97
N LEU A 233 -12.58 -5.62 -0.48
CA LEU A 233 -11.57 -4.80 -1.18
C LEU A 233 -10.15 -5.31 -0.95
N PHE A 234 -9.84 -5.73 0.28
CA PHE A 234 -8.47 -5.98 0.72
C PHE A 234 -8.12 -7.47 0.86
N VAL A 235 -9.10 -8.33 1.09
CA VAL A 235 -8.85 -9.76 1.34
C VAL A 235 -9.38 -10.69 0.24
N ARG A 236 -10.07 -10.15 -0.77
CA ARG A 236 -10.73 -10.91 -1.83
C ARG A 236 -9.79 -11.83 -2.62
N GLU A 237 -8.64 -11.33 -3.05
CA GLU A 237 -7.69 -12.09 -3.88
C GLU A 237 -6.86 -13.10 -3.07
N ARG A 238 -6.92 -13.02 -1.75
CA ARG A 238 -6.16 -13.87 -0.82
C ARG A 238 -7.04 -14.81 0.01
N ILE A 239 -8.25 -15.10 -0.42
CA ILE A 239 -9.17 -15.95 0.35
C ILE A 239 -8.51 -17.26 0.79
N CYS A 240 -7.66 -17.87 -0.03
CA CYS A 240 -6.94 -19.09 0.33
C CYS A 240 -5.77 -18.80 1.29
N GLU A 241 -4.93 -17.78 1.01
CA GLU A 241 -3.77 -17.42 1.84
C GLU A 241 -4.19 -16.76 3.16
N VAL A 242 -5.28 -15.97 3.15
CA VAL A 242 -5.82 -15.31 4.35
C VAL A 242 -6.55 -16.27 5.25
N ARG A 243 -7.22 -17.30 4.72
CA ARG A 243 -7.82 -18.38 5.54
C ARG A 243 -6.77 -19.13 6.36
N GLU A 244 -5.56 -19.27 5.86
CA GLU A 244 -4.44 -19.87 6.59
C GLU A 244 -3.73 -18.90 7.53
N ALA A 245 -3.65 -17.62 7.17
CA ALA A 245 -2.91 -16.58 7.88
C ALA A 245 -3.76 -15.68 8.80
N ALA A 246 -5.06 -15.55 8.57
CA ALA A 246 -5.93 -14.63 9.32
C ALA A 246 -5.92 -14.87 10.84
N PRO A 247 -5.97 -16.11 11.34
CA PRO A 247 -5.86 -16.38 12.78
C PRO A 247 -4.51 -15.90 13.33
N GLN A 248 -3.42 -16.10 12.59
CA GLN A 248 -2.05 -15.72 13.00
C GLN A 248 -1.84 -14.21 12.97
N VAL A 249 -2.40 -13.51 11.99
CA VAL A 249 -2.33 -12.04 11.90
C VAL A 249 -3.14 -11.40 13.04
N TYR A 250 -4.33 -11.92 13.31
CA TYR A 250 -5.19 -11.45 14.40
C TYR A 250 -4.56 -11.74 15.78
N GLU A 251 -4.01 -12.93 15.98
CA GLU A 251 -3.27 -13.31 17.19
C GLU A 251 -2.00 -12.48 17.36
N THR A 252 -1.25 -12.24 16.29
CA THR A 252 -0.03 -11.42 16.29
C THR A 252 -0.35 -9.97 16.65
N ILE A 253 -1.43 -9.39 16.11
CA ILE A 253 -1.87 -8.02 16.43
C ILE A 253 -2.36 -7.93 17.87
N ASN A 254 -3.04 -8.94 18.39
CA ASN A 254 -3.52 -8.96 19.77
C ASN A 254 -2.40 -9.22 20.81
N THR A 255 -1.29 -9.83 20.43
CA THR A 255 -0.14 -10.13 21.30
C THR A 255 0.99 -9.12 21.21
N LEU A 256 0.99 -8.28 20.15
CA LEU A 256 1.99 -7.23 20.03
C LEU A 256 1.57 -6.04 20.89
N ASP A 257 2.45 -5.70 21.82
CA ASP A 257 2.62 -4.37 22.40
C ASP A 257 3.00 -3.42 21.23
N GLY A 258 2.06 -3.38 20.26
CA GLY A 258 2.34 -3.02 18.88
C GLY A 258 2.58 -1.54 18.74
N THR A 259 3.76 -1.18 18.31
CA THR A 259 3.95 0.14 17.72
C THR A 259 3.00 0.29 16.54
N CYS A 260 2.36 1.44 16.42
CA CYS A 260 1.44 1.78 15.33
C CYS A 260 1.99 1.34 13.93
N ALA A 261 3.29 1.49 13.71
CA ALA A 261 3.94 1.06 12.47
C ALA A 261 3.87 -0.47 12.21
N GLU A 262 3.82 -1.30 13.25
CA GLU A 262 3.74 -2.76 13.10
C GLU A 262 2.38 -3.21 12.59
N ILE A 263 1.31 -2.54 12.99
CA ILE A 263 -0.03 -2.79 12.46
C ILE A 263 -0.05 -2.56 10.93
N PHE A 264 0.51 -1.45 10.47
CA PHE A 264 0.58 -1.16 9.04
C PHE A 264 1.55 -2.06 8.26
N ARG A 265 2.63 -2.53 8.89
CA ARG A 265 3.52 -3.55 8.31
C ARG A 265 2.84 -4.91 8.23
N GLY A 266 1.94 -5.20 9.17
CA GLY A 266 1.13 -6.41 9.20
C GLY A 266 0.05 -6.47 8.12
N HIS A 267 -0.24 -5.34 7.42
CA HIS A 267 -1.12 -5.38 6.28
C HIS A 267 -0.53 -6.27 5.17
N PRO A 268 -1.35 -7.08 4.52
CA PRO A 268 -0.89 -7.96 3.46
C PRO A 268 -0.26 -7.15 2.32
N PHE A 269 0.79 -7.71 1.71
CA PHE A 269 1.27 -7.22 0.43
C PHE A 269 0.44 -7.88 -0.68
N TYR A 270 -0.23 -7.05 -1.44
CA TYR A 270 -1.14 -7.49 -2.50
C TYR A 270 -0.35 -7.90 -3.74
N LYS A 271 -0.84 -8.95 -4.42
CA LYS A 271 -0.35 -9.31 -5.74
C LYS A 271 -0.78 -8.21 -6.72
N ALA A 272 0.18 -7.67 -7.48
CA ALA A 272 -0.17 -6.74 -8.55
C ALA A 272 -1.01 -7.46 -9.62
N PRO A 273 -1.97 -6.77 -10.24
CA PRO A 273 -2.69 -7.30 -11.39
C PRO A 273 -1.71 -7.68 -12.51
N ASP A 274 -2.08 -8.62 -13.37
CA ASP A 274 -1.25 -9.01 -14.52
C ASP A 274 -1.26 -7.91 -15.58
N LEU A 275 -0.26 -7.06 -15.51
CA LEU A 275 -0.05 -5.96 -16.47
C LEU A 275 0.70 -6.40 -17.73
N GLY A 276 1.07 -7.69 -17.84
CA GLY A 276 1.81 -8.21 -18.98
C GLY A 276 1.04 -8.11 -20.31
N GLN A 277 -0.27 -8.32 -20.30
CA GLN A 277 -1.09 -8.16 -21.51
C GLN A 277 -1.17 -6.69 -21.96
N MET A 278 -1.26 -5.75 -21.03
CA MET A 278 -1.27 -4.34 -21.35
C MET A 278 0.06 -3.89 -21.96
N LEU A 279 1.18 -4.35 -21.38
CA LEU A 279 2.52 -4.05 -21.91
C LEU A 279 2.71 -4.59 -23.32
N ARG A 280 2.24 -5.81 -23.61
CA ARG A 280 2.30 -6.35 -24.97
C ARG A 280 1.61 -5.44 -25.97
N ARG A 281 0.39 -4.96 -25.67
CA ARG A 281 -0.33 -4.00 -26.51
C ARG A 281 0.42 -2.68 -26.68
N LEU A 282 1.08 -2.21 -25.61
CA LEU A 282 1.83 -0.96 -25.62
C LEU A 282 3.11 -1.07 -26.46
N VAL A 283 3.83 -2.19 -26.36
CA VAL A 283 5.06 -2.48 -27.12
C VAL A 283 4.74 -2.80 -28.61
N GLU A 284 3.54 -3.29 -28.88
CA GLU A 284 3.04 -3.53 -30.25
C GLU A 284 2.53 -2.25 -30.92
N SER A 285 2.32 -1.17 -30.17
CA SER A 285 1.90 0.11 -30.72
C SER A 285 3.04 0.73 -31.55
N PRO A 286 2.76 1.15 -32.80
CA PRO A 286 3.77 1.77 -33.67
C PRO A 286 4.30 3.11 -33.13
N ASP A 287 3.65 3.69 -32.11
CA ASP A 287 4.02 4.98 -31.52
C ASP A 287 5.12 4.85 -30.46
N LEU A 288 5.50 3.63 -30.06
CA LEU A 288 6.52 3.40 -29.04
C LEU A 288 7.89 3.18 -29.69
N ASN A 289 8.61 4.26 -29.98
CA ASN A 289 9.98 4.21 -30.47
C ASN A 289 10.95 4.09 -29.29
N LEU A 290 11.29 2.85 -28.88
CA LEU A 290 12.27 2.57 -27.81
C LEU A 290 13.73 2.87 -28.23
N SER A 291 13.94 3.31 -29.47
CA SER A 291 15.27 3.45 -30.11
C SER A 291 15.76 4.88 -30.25
N SER A 292 15.21 5.88 -29.54
CA SER A 292 15.69 7.25 -29.62
C SER A 292 16.39 7.72 -28.36
#